data_257a84b8f19c51c73e1f821a472a0503
#
_entry.id   257a84b8f19c51c73e1f821a472a0503
#
_cell.length_a   1.000
_cell.length_b   1.000
_cell.length_c   1.000
_cell.angle_alpha   90.00
_cell.angle_beta   90.00
_cell.angle_gamma   90.00
#
_symmetry.space_group_name_H-M   'P 1'
#
loop_
_entity.id
_entity.type
_entity.pdbx_description
1 polymer ?
#
loop_
_entity_poly.entity_id
_entity_poly.type
_entity_poly.pdbx_seq_one_letter_code
_entity_poly.pdbx_strand_id
1 'polypeptide(L)'
;MSNIAYIGPAGKGEVTPAGTPLDEAIEILEELLAEAKAGKLAAVAVASIVEEGVLTAKQGFTYKGGRFADLYVATDQLMCSIRKRLEGE
;
A
#
# COMPACT_ATOMS: atom_id res chain seq x y z
N MET A 1 -10.41 -8.25 -8.49
CA MET A 1 -9.33 -7.37 -8.03
C MET A 1 -9.23 -7.42 -6.52
N SER A 2 -8.05 -7.60 -6.03
CA SER A 2 -7.92 -7.66 -4.60
C SER A 2 -8.11 -6.30 -3.96
N ASN A 3 -8.53 -6.31 -2.74
CA ASN A 3 -8.70 -5.09 -1.99
C ASN A 3 -7.42 -4.82 -1.20
N ILE A 4 -6.48 -4.22 -1.88
CA ILE A 4 -5.19 -3.93 -1.26
C ILE A 4 -5.27 -2.75 -0.30
N ALA A 5 -6.43 -2.11 -0.22
CA ALA A 5 -6.60 -1.02 0.73
C ALA A 5 -6.71 -1.54 2.15
N TYR A 6 -7.11 -2.79 2.32
CA TYR A 6 -7.21 -3.28 3.66
C TYR A 6 -5.84 -3.63 4.19
N ILE A 7 -5.66 -3.39 5.46
CA ILE A 7 -4.42 -3.73 6.14
C ILE A 7 -4.71 -4.95 6.97
N GLY A 8 -3.85 -5.94 6.89
CA GLY A 8 -4.01 -7.11 7.69
C GLY A 8 -4.08 -6.78 9.17
N PRO A 9 -4.68 -7.64 9.95
CA PRO A 9 -4.80 -7.40 11.40
C PRO A 9 -3.48 -7.54 12.14
N ALA A 10 -2.46 -8.06 11.49
CA ALA A 10 -1.24 -8.48 12.14
C ALA A 10 -0.51 -7.36 12.87
N GLY A 11 -0.64 -6.15 12.42
CA GLY A 11 0.09 -5.06 13.04
C GLY A 11 -0.48 -4.54 14.33
N LYS A 12 -1.66 -5.00 14.69
CA LYS A 12 -2.34 -4.39 15.82
C LYS A 12 -1.76 -4.86 17.15
N GLY A 13 -1.15 -3.95 17.86
CA GLY A 13 -0.63 -4.25 19.18
C GLY A 13 0.62 -5.09 19.23
N GLU A 14 1.16 -5.44 18.07
CA GLU A 14 2.34 -6.30 18.01
C GLU A 14 3.55 -5.54 17.53
N VAL A 15 4.70 -5.89 18.10
CA VAL A 15 5.97 -5.34 17.68
C VAL A 15 6.70 -6.41 16.88
N THR A 16 6.96 -6.12 15.62
CA THR A 16 7.70 -7.03 14.76
C THR A 16 9.16 -6.59 14.69
N PRO A 17 10.11 -7.49 14.95
CA PRO A 17 11.51 -7.12 14.88
C PRO A 17 11.90 -6.62 13.50
N ALA A 18 12.80 -5.65 13.46
CA ALA A 18 13.34 -5.15 12.20
C ALA A 18 14.01 -6.29 11.44
N GLY A 19 13.87 -6.25 10.12
CA GLY A 19 14.44 -7.29 9.27
C GLY A 19 13.54 -8.49 9.04
N THR A 20 12.40 -8.57 9.73
CA THR A 20 11.44 -9.65 9.51
C THR A 20 10.67 -9.38 8.22
N PRO A 21 10.60 -10.34 7.28
CA PRO A 21 9.83 -10.14 6.08
C PRO A 21 8.35 -9.90 6.40
N LEU A 22 7.76 -8.97 5.68
CA LEU A 22 6.35 -8.65 5.82
C LEU A 22 5.59 -9.35 4.70
N ASP A 23 5.10 -10.56 4.99
CA ASP A 23 4.52 -11.43 3.98
C ASP A 23 3.33 -10.81 3.27
N GLU A 24 2.50 -10.08 3.99
CA GLU A 24 1.35 -9.41 3.36
C GLU A 24 1.78 -8.36 2.35
N ALA A 25 2.86 -7.65 2.64
CA ALA A 25 3.38 -6.67 1.69
C ALA A 25 3.94 -7.35 0.45
N ILE A 26 4.63 -8.48 0.63
CA ILE A 26 5.17 -9.24 -0.49
C ILE A 26 4.03 -9.67 -1.41
N GLU A 27 2.96 -10.20 -0.84
CA GLU A 27 1.80 -10.64 -1.60
C GLU A 27 1.17 -9.50 -2.41
N ILE A 28 0.95 -8.37 -1.76
CA ILE A 28 0.35 -7.21 -2.40
C ILE A 28 1.23 -6.73 -3.56
N LEU A 29 2.53 -6.64 -3.33
CA LEU A 29 3.45 -6.14 -4.33
C LEU A 29 3.60 -7.09 -5.50
N GLU A 30 3.59 -8.40 -5.24
CA GLU A 30 3.65 -9.39 -6.31
C GLU A 30 2.40 -9.33 -7.17
N GLU A 31 1.24 -9.15 -6.56
CA GLU A 31 -0.01 -9.03 -7.30
C GLU A 31 0.01 -7.77 -8.19
N LEU A 32 0.44 -6.65 -7.64
CA LEU A 32 0.53 -5.41 -8.41
C LEU A 32 1.52 -5.53 -9.55
N LEU A 33 2.65 -6.20 -9.31
CA LEU A 33 3.65 -6.40 -10.34
C LEU A 33 3.08 -7.24 -11.48
N ALA A 34 2.35 -8.28 -11.16
CA ALA A 34 1.72 -9.13 -12.17
C ALA A 34 0.70 -8.34 -13.00
N GLU A 35 -0.09 -7.51 -12.34
CA GLU A 35 -1.06 -6.66 -13.02
C GLU A 35 -0.39 -5.65 -13.93
N ALA A 36 0.72 -5.08 -13.47
CA ALA A 36 1.47 -4.11 -14.27
C ALA A 36 2.05 -4.77 -15.52
N LYS A 37 2.64 -5.95 -15.37
CA LYS A 37 3.21 -6.68 -16.50
C LYS A 37 2.15 -7.13 -17.50
N ALA A 38 0.95 -7.44 -17.02
CA ALA A 38 -0.15 -7.85 -17.88
C ALA A 38 -0.84 -6.65 -18.55
N GLY A 39 -0.43 -5.44 -18.24
CA GLY A 39 -1.04 -4.25 -18.83
C GLY A 39 -2.38 -3.87 -18.22
N LYS A 40 -2.73 -4.45 -17.09
CA LYS A 40 -4.03 -4.21 -16.45
C LYS A 40 -4.01 -3.05 -15.46
N LEU A 41 -2.83 -2.65 -15.02
CA LEU A 41 -2.70 -1.60 -14.01
C LEU A 41 -2.79 -0.24 -14.71
N ALA A 42 -3.80 0.53 -14.34
CA ALA A 42 -4.03 1.84 -14.96
C ALA A 42 -3.40 2.98 -14.15
N ALA A 43 -3.23 2.79 -12.86
CA ALA A 43 -2.63 3.80 -11.99
C ALA A 43 -2.23 3.14 -10.68
N VAL A 44 -1.20 3.67 -10.05
CA VAL A 44 -0.77 3.17 -8.75
C VAL A 44 -0.10 4.28 -7.98
N ALA A 45 -0.37 4.31 -6.69
CA ALA A 45 0.31 5.19 -5.75
C ALA A 45 0.82 4.34 -4.61
N VAL A 46 2.02 4.63 -4.14
CA VAL A 46 2.62 3.88 -3.05
C VAL A 46 3.12 4.82 -1.97
N ALA A 47 2.99 4.38 -0.74
CA ALA A 47 3.59 5.01 0.42
C ALA A 47 4.15 3.89 1.27
N SER A 48 5.39 4.01 1.68
CA SER A 48 6.03 2.95 2.43
C SER A 48 6.96 3.52 3.47
N ILE A 49 7.20 2.71 4.50
CA ILE A 49 8.17 3.02 5.55
C ILE A 49 9.22 1.93 5.51
N VAL A 50 10.46 2.34 5.39
CA VAL A 50 11.60 1.41 5.35
C VAL A 50 12.40 1.58 6.62
N GLU A 51 12.73 0.47 7.25
CA GLU A 51 13.53 0.43 8.48
C GLU A 51 14.92 -0.11 8.18
N GLU A 52 15.91 0.77 8.22
CA GLU A 52 17.30 0.37 8.08
C GLU A 52 18.12 1.23 9.02
N GLY A 53 17.95 0.99 10.31
CA GLY A 53 18.56 1.83 11.32
C GLY A 53 17.77 3.08 11.61
N VAL A 54 17.24 3.73 10.59
CA VAL A 54 16.32 4.85 10.74
C VAL A 54 15.09 4.55 9.89
N LEU A 55 14.00 5.22 10.22
CA LEU A 55 12.77 5.08 9.44
C LEU A 55 12.79 6.08 8.29
N THR A 56 12.54 5.59 7.10
CA THR A 56 12.49 6.43 5.91
C THR A 56 11.17 6.23 5.20
N ALA A 57 10.46 7.32 4.99
CA ALA A 57 9.22 7.29 4.22
C ALA A 57 9.56 7.41 2.73
N LYS A 58 8.93 6.57 1.92
CA LYS A 58 9.07 6.62 0.47
C LYS A 58 7.69 6.70 -0.14
N GLN A 59 7.56 7.46 -1.22
CA GLN A 59 6.27 7.58 -1.88
C GLN A 59 6.48 7.84 -3.37
N GLY A 60 5.47 7.47 -4.14
CA GLY A 60 5.49 7.71 -5.56
C GLY A 60 4.18 7.31 -6.19
N PHE A 61 3.97 7.76 -7.42
CA PHE A 61 2.78 7.38 -8.15
C PHE A 61 3.01 7.51 -9.64
N THR A 62 2.20 6.76 -10.40
CA THR A 62 2.17 6.88 -11.85
C THR A 62 0.78 6.51 -12.33
N TYR A 63 0.43 6.93 -13.54
CA TYR A 63 -0.91 6.70 -14.05
C TYR A 63 -0.92 6.81 -15.57
N LYS A 64 -1.90 6.13 -16.18
CA LYS A 64 -2.18 6.29 -17.61
C LYS A 64 -3.00 7.56 -17.80
N GLY A 65 -2.92 8.14 -18.98
CA GLY A 65 -3.72 9.32 -19.29
C GLY A 65 -5.19 9.12 -19.00
N GLY A 66 -5.80 10.12 -18.38
CA GLY A 66 -7.21 10.07 -18.03
C GLY A 66 -7.52 9.35 -16.72
N ARG A 67 -6.50 8.85 -16.02
CA ARG A 67 -6.71 8.10 -14.78
C ARG A 67 -6.26 8.80 -13.52
N PHE A 68 -5.83 10.04 -13.65
CA PHE A 68 -5.33 10.76 -12.49
C PHE A 68 -6.41 10.99 -11.43
N ALA A 69 -7.60 11.40 -11.86
CA ALA A 69 -8.70 11.62 -10.92
C ALA A 69 -9.12 10.33 -10.22
N ASP A 70 -9.13 9.22 -10.96
CA ASP A 70 -9.44 7.92 -10.36
C ASP A 70 -8.41 7.54 -9.32
N LEU A 71 -7.14 7.82 -9.59
CA LEU A 71 -6.08 7.54 -8.64
C LEU A 71 -6.24 8.39 -7.38
N TYR A 72 -6.62 9.64 -7.53
CA TYR A 72 -6.87 10.53 -6.41
C TYR A 72 -7.96 9.94 -5.49
N VAL A 73 -9.06 9.52 -6.09
CA VAL A 73 -10.17 8.93 -5.33
C VAL A 73 -9.72 7.66 -4.62
N ALA A 74 -9.00 6.78 -5.31
CA ALA A 74 -8.54 5.55 -4.71
C ALA A 74 -7.58 5.80 -3.55
N THR A 75 -6.69 6.78 -3.71
CA THR A 75 -5.74 7.14 -2.66
C THR A 75 -6.46 7.73 -1.45
N ASP A 76 -7.47 8.55 -1.69
CA ASP A 76 -8.27 9.11 -0.61
C ASP A 76 -9.00 8.02 0.17
N GLN A 77 -9.53 7.03 -0.53
CA GLN A 77 -10.18 5.89 0.12
C GLN A 77 -9.21 5.11 0.98
N LEU A 78 -7.99 4.91 0.51
CA LEU A 78 -6.97 4.24 1.29
C LEU A 78 -6.66 5.04 2.55
N MET A 79 -6.52 6.34 2.42
CA MET A 79 -6.26 7.22 3.56
C MET A 79 -7.37 7.12 4.59
N CYS A 80 -8.63 7.11 4.13
CA CYS A 80 -9.77 6.94 5.02
C CYS A 80 -9.73 5.61 5.77
N SER A 81 -9.35 4.55 5.07
CA SER A 81 -9.25 3.23 5.70
C SER A 81 -8.18 3.20 6.78
N ILE A 82 -7.04 3.79 6.49
CA ILE A 82 -5.94 3.87 7.47
C ILE A 82 -6.37 4.70 8.67
N ARG A 83 -7.02 5.83 8.41
CA ARG A 83 -7.48 6.72 9.48
C ARG A 83 -8.48 6.02 10.40
N LYS A 84 -9.43 5.29 9.80
CA LYS A 84 -10.41 4.55 10.60
C LYS A 84 -9.74 3.52 11.49
N ARG A 85 -8.72 2.85 10.97
CA ARG A 85 -7.98 1.88 11.74
C ARG A 85 -7.28 2.54 12.92
N LEU A 86 -6.66 3.67 12.67
CA LEU A 86 -5.97 4.42 13.70
C LEU A 86 -6.93 4.88 14.79
N GLU A 87 -8.12 5.35 14.41
CA GLU A 87 -9.12 5.83 15.38
C GLU A 87 -9.70 4.69 16.19
N GLY A 88 -9.76 3.50 15.61
CA GLY A 88 -10.32 2.35 16.27
C GLY A 88 -9.38 1.64 17.24
N GLU A 89 -8.15 2.09 17.33
CA GLU A 89 -7.18 1.48 18.24
C GLU A 89 -7.04 2.21 19.58
#